data_838352ef0eedd1e3b751d61a923e8e16
#
_entry.id   838352ef0eedd1e3b751d61a923e8e16
#
_cell.length_a   1.000
_cell.length_b   1.000
_cell.length_c   1.000
_cell.angle_alpha   90.00
_cell.angle_beta   90.00
_cell.angle_gamma   90.00
#
_symmetry.space_group_name_H-M   'P 1'
#
loop_
_entity.id
_entity.type
_entity.pdbx_description
1 polymer ?
#
loop_
_entity_poly.entity_id
_entity_poly.type
_entity_poly.pdbx_seq_one_letter_code
_entity_poly.pdbx_strand_id
1 'polypeptide(L)'
;MEQGAARERATERPSPPFGDAARVPEQARGADPDPSGGHVRGEHTHCEPDAPGLAPASVPAARVVRHSVRGQILDALRTALVGGELVPGEVYSAPALGERFGVSATPVREAMQRLAVEGAVEVVPNRGFRVTERTPRELAELAEVRALIEVPVMLRLARTVPAARWAELRPLAEATSTAAARGDRAHYAEADRAFHRAVLSLAGNEQLLAVADDLHRRSQWPLISAPVVRHGVLVADAAEHTALLDALIAHDLPVVESLVREHFTGSNA
;
A
#
# COMPACT_ATOMS: atom_id res chain seq x y z
N MET A 1 -55.46 -22.47 26.27
CA MET A 1 -55.16 -21.47 25.21
C MET A 1 -53.65 -21.43 25.07
N GLU A 2 -53.16 -22.19 24.12
CA GLU A 2 -51.73 -22.29 23.81
C GLU A 2 -51.32 -21.13 22.93
N GLN A 3 -50.27 -20.41 23.29
CA GLN A 3 -49.59 -19.47 22.42
C GLN A 3 -48.26 -20.08 21.97
N GLY A 4 -48.24 -20.55 20.70
CA GLY A 4 -47.08 -21.08 20.04
C GLY A 4 -46.11 -19.96 19.70
N ALA A 5 -44.87 -20.08 20.19
CA ALA A 5 -43.75 -19.23 19.80
C ALA A 5 -43.20 -19.67 18.43
N ALA A 6 -43.38 -18.85 17.42
CA ALA A 6 -42.74 -19.04 16.09
C ALA A 6 -41.27 -18.71 16.21
N ARG A 7 -40.39 -19.71 15.96
CA ARG A 7 -38.96 -19.52 15.76
C ARG A 7 -38.74 -18.97 14.35
N GLU A 8 -38.35 -17.74 14.27
CA GLU A 8 -37.85 -17.10 13.06
C GLU A 8 -36.46 -17.69 12.71
N ARG A 9 -36.39 -18.43 11.61
CA ARG A 9 -35.13 -18.91 11.03
C ARG A 9 -34.48 -17.74 10.30
N ALA A 10 -33.34 -17.29 10.79
CA ALA A 10 -32.47 -16.38 10.04
C ALA A 10 -32.05 -17.06 8.73
N THR A 11 -32.49 -16.51 7.62
CA THR A 11 -32.03 -16.90 6.28
C THR A 11 -30.63 -16.37 6.07
N GLU A 12 -29.66 -17.28 6.03
CA GLU A 12 -28.31 -16.98 5.54
C GLU A 12 -28.40 -16.42 4.12
N ARG A 13 -27.95 -15.19 3.95
CA ARG A 13 -27.72 -14.61 2.61
C ARG A 13 -26.46 -15.24 2.03
N PRO A 14 -26.50 -15.79 0.82
CA PRO A 14 -25.29 -16.23 0.15
C PRO A 14 -24.41 -15.02 -0.17
N SER A 15 -23.14 -15.11 0.23
CA SER A 15 -22.12 -14.13 -0.14
C SER A 15 -21.95 -14.06 -1.66
N PRO A 16 -21.75 -12.90 -2.27
CA PRO A 16 -21.55 -12.78 -3.70
C PRO A 16 -20.24 -13.48 -4.12
N PRO A 17 -20.17 -14.06 -5.33
CA PRO A 17 -18.94 -14.67 -5.83
C PRO A 17 -17.87 -13.58 -6.00
N PHE A 18 -16.74 -13.81 -5.36
CA PHE A 18 -15.58 -12.94 -5.39
C PHE A 18 -15.03 -12.83 -6.81
N GLY A 19 -14.78 -11.58 -7.26
CA GLY A 19 -14.04 -11.30 -8.48
C GLY A 19 -12.64 -11.92 -8.45
N ASP A 20 -12.05 -12.12 -9.63
CA ASP A 20 -10.74 -12.76 -9.83
C ASP A 20 -9.67 -12.14 -8.92
N ALA A 21 -9.40 -12.81 -7.79
CA ALA A 21 -8.34 -12.40 -6.89
C ALA A 21 -6.99 -12.60 -7.60
N ALA A 22 -6.15 -11.60 -7.59
CA ALA A 22 -4.80 -11.64 -8.13
C ALA A 22 -4.05 -12.89 -7.62
N ARG A 23 -3.89 -13.89 -8.50
CA ARG A 23 -3.09 -15.07 -8.20
C ARG A 23 -1.62 -14.69 -8.14
N VAL A 24 -0.95 -15.09 -7.07
CA VAL A 24 0.51 -15.02 -6.97
C VAL A 24 1.10 -15.97 -8.02
N PRO A 25 2.03 -15.53 -8.90
CA PRO A 25 2.62 -16.40 -9.92
C PRO A 25 3.32 -17.61 -9.28
N GLU A 26 3.04 -18.79 -9.80
CA GLU A 26 3.67 -20.04 -9.39
C GLU A 26 5.17 -20.00 -9.72
N GLN A 27 6.01 -20.03 -8.69
CA GLN A 27 7.45 -20.14 -8.89
C GLN A 27 7.78 -21.58 -9.29
N ALA A 28 8.41 -21.75 -10.47
CA ALA A 28 8.95 -23.01 -10.93
C ALA A 28 9.87 -23.62 -9.86
N ARG A 29 9.56 -24.84 -9.43
CA ARG A 29 10.41 -25.64 -8.54
C ARG A 29 11.71 -25.92 -9.25
N GLY A 30 12.80 -25.32 -8.77
CA GLY A 30 14.14 -25.64 -9.21
C GLY A 30 14.45 -27.09 -8.85
N ALA A 31 14.87 -27.88 -9.85
CA ALA A 31 15.38 -29.22 -9.66
C ALA A 31 16.67 -29.18 -8.85
N ASP A 32 16.78 -30.04 -7.84
CA ASP A 32 18.00 -30.26 -7.07
C ASP A 32 19.12 -30.82 -7.99
N PRO A 33 20.36 -30.33 -7.88
CA PRO A 33 21.49 -30.97 -8.54
C PRO A 33 21.98 -32.19 -7.72
N ASP A 34 22.07 -33.31 -8.40
CA ASP A 34 22.61 -34.60 -7.97
C ASP A 34 24.10 -34.47 -7.55
N PRO A 35 24.53 -34.95 -6.36
CA PRO A 35 25.91 -34.94 -5.93
C PRO A 35 26.61 -36.25 -6.26
N SER A 36 27.10 -36.43 -7.48
CA SER A 36 28.10 -37.49 -7.74
C SER A 36 28.99 -37.15 -8.93
N GLY A 37 30.30 -36.97 -8.67
CA GLY A 37 31.29 -36.89 -9.71
C GLY A 37 32.66 -36.30 -9.31
N GLY A 38 33.51 -37.10 -8.68
CA GLY A 38 34.86 -37.43 -9.19
C GLY A 38 35.94 -36.33 -9.13
N HIS A 39 36.86 -36.46 -8.18
CA HIS A 39 38.18 -35.84 -8.22
C HIS A 39 38.97 -36.19 -9.48
N VAL A 40 39.54 -35.16 -10.14
CA VAL A 40 40.80 -35.32 -10.93
C VAL A 40 41.72 -34.15 -10.59
N ARG A 41 42.88 -34.49 -10.03
CA ARG A 41 44.07 -33.65 -9.89
C ARG A 41 44.72 -33.50 -11.27
N GLY A 42 45.15 -32.28 -11.60
CA GLY A 42 46.00 -31.98 -12.72
C GLY A 42 46.76 -30.68 -12.50
N GLU A 43 48.01 -30.80 -12.03
CA GLU A 43 49.01 -29.71 -12.05
C GLU A 43 49.44 -29.46 -13.49
N HIS A 44 49.38 -28.22 -13.95
CA HIS A 44 50.29 -27.71 -14.99
C HIS A 44 50.56 -26.23 -14.78
N THR A 45 51.80 -25.95 -14.38
CA THR A 45 52.46 -24.66 -14.40
C THR A 45 52.79 -24.25 -15.86
N HIS A 46 52.29 -23.08 -16.28
CA HIS A 46 52.91 -22.30 -17.34
C HIS A 46 52.78 -20.82 -17.02
N CYS A 47 53.94 -20.19 -16.79
CA CYS A 47 54.12 -18.75 -16.83
C CYS A 47 54.06 -18.28 -18.28
N GLU A 48 53.24 -17.26 -18.54
CA GLU A 48 53.40 -16.35 -19.69
C GLU A 48 52.98 -14.92 -19.33
N PRO A 49 53.59 -13.90 -19.97
CA PRO A 49 53.71 -12.57 -19.37
C PRO A 49 52.57 -11.62 -19.64
N ASP A 50 52.48 -10.63 -18.76
CA ASP A 50 51.54 -9.54 -18.72
C ASP A 50 51.27 -8.83 -20.04
N ALA A 51 50.00 -8.86 -20.48
CA ALA A 51 49.44 -7.83 -21.35
C ALA A 51 48.54 -6.92 -20.51
N PRO A 52 48.51 -5.59 -20.69
CA PRO A 52 47.65 -4.70 -19.92
C PRO A 52 46.20 -4.89 -20.34
N GLY A 53 45.53 -5.74 -19.59
CA GLY A 53 44.10 -6.01 -19.78
C GLY A 53 43.26 -4.82 -19.31
N LEU A 54 42.50 -4.27 -20.23
CA LEU A 54 41.37 -3.39 -19.95
C LEU A 54 40.47 -4.07 -18.93
N ALA A 55 40.36 -3.49 -17.75
CA ALA A 55 39.40 -3.93 -16.75
C ALA A 55 38.00 -3.92 -17.36
N PRO A 56 37.21 -5.00 -17.24
CA PRO A 56 35.84 -4.97 -17.71
C PRO A 56 35.09 -3.94 -16.87
N ALA A 57 34.47 -2.96 -17.51
CA ALA A 57 33.58 -2.02 -16.89
C ALA A 57 32.51 -2.81 -16.13
N SER A 58 32.55 -2.74 -14.82
CA SER A 58 31.50 -3.32 -13.96
C SER A 58 30.20 -2.58 -14.25
N VAL A 59 29.36 -3.17 -15.07
CA VAL A 59 27.98 -2.75 -15.21
C VAL A 59 27.36 -2.90 -13.82
N PRO A 60 26.85 -1.82 -13.19
CA PRO A 60 26.18 -1.94 -11.91
C PRO A 60 24.99 -2.88 -12.12
N ALA A 61 25.02 -4.03 -11.46
CA ALA A 61 23.92 -4.97 -11.47
C ALA A 61 22.69 -4.20 -10.92
N ALA A 62 21.74 -3.92 -11.80
CA ALA A 62 20.47 -3.38 -11.41
C ALA A 62 19.92 -4.32 -10.33
N ARG A 63 19.81 -3.80 -9.11
CA ARG A 63 19.30 -4.56 -7.96
C ARG A 63 17.84 -4.85 -8.28
N VAL A 64 17.56 -6.03 -8.82
CA VAL A 64 16.19 -6.52 -8.95
C VAL A 64 15.67 -6.68 -7.52
N VAL A 65 14.84 -5.74 -7.07
CA VAL A 65 14.10 -5.85 -5.82
C VAL A 65 13.11 -7.00 -6.03
N ARG A 66 13.54 -8.21 -5.71
CA ARG A 66 12.63 -9.35 -5.61
C ARG A 66 11.75 -9.06 -4.41
N HIS A 67 10.53 -8.62 -4.64
CA HIS A 67 9.51 -8.63 -3.60
C HIS A 67 9.44 -10.05 -3.06
N SER A 68 9.76 -10.21 -1.78
CA SER A 68 9.66 -11.52 -1.15
C SER A 68 8.20 -11.98 -1.24
N VAL A 69 7.95 -13.29 -1.31
CA VAL A 69 6.57 -13.85 -1.28
C VAL A 69 5.76 -13.23 -0.13
N ARG A 70 6.42 -12.99 1.00
CA ARG A 70 5.85 -12.31 2.16
C ARG A 70 5.39 -10.87 1.85
N GLY A 71 6.19 -10.10 1.10
CA GLY A 71 5.83 -8.75 0.66
C GLY A 71 4.62 -8.77 -0.27
N GLN A 72 4.60 -9.66 -1.24
CA GLN A 72 3.48 -9.81 -2.18
C GLN A 72 2.16 -10.18 -1.46
N ILE A 73 2.22 -11.05 -0.44
CA ILE A 73 1.05 -11.42 0.36
C ILE A 73 0.56 -10.23 1.19
N LEU A 74 1.47 -9.48 1.81
CA LEU A 74 1.11 -8.28 2.57
C LEU A 74 0.42 -7.24 1.68
N ASP A 75 0.94 -7.01 0.48
CA ASP A 75 0.36 -6.08 -0.48
C ASP A 75 -1.01 -6.58 -1.01
N ALA A 76 -1.15 -7.89 -1.29
CA ALA A 76 -2.43 -8.48 -1.66
C ALA A 76 -3.48 -8.35 -0.55
N LEU A 77 -3.09 -8.53 0.71
CA LEU A 77 -3.98 -8.35 1.86
C LEU A 77 -4.39 -6.89 2.06
N ARG A 78 -3.47 -5.93 1.86
CA ARG A 78 -3.80 -4.50 1.88
C ARG A 78 -4.77 -4.13 0.76
N THR A 79 -4.52 -4.64 -0.45
CA THR A 79 -5.43 -4.50 -1.59
C THR A 79 -6.83 -5.00 -1.24
N ALA A 80 -6.94 -6.18 -0.65
CA ALA A 80 -8.21 -6.78 -0.25
C ALA A 80 -8.92 -5.98 0.86
N LEU A 81 -8.17 -5.36 1.79
CA LEU A 81 -8.71 -4.47 2.82
C LEU A 81 -9.28 -3.18 2.21
N VAL A 82 -8.48 -2.46 1.43
CA VAL A 82 -8.89 -1.19 0.81
C VAL A 82 -9.98 -1.41 -0.24
N GLY A 83 -9.93 -2.54 -0.95
CA GLY A 83 -10.94 -2.96 -1.91
C GLY A 83 -12.28 -3.35 -1.28
N GLY A 84 -12.33 -3.54 0.04
CA GLY A 84 -13.53 -3.98 0.77
C GLY A 84 -13.81 -5.48 0.67
N GLU A 85 -12.87 -6.27 0.18
CA GLU A 85 -12.97 -7.73 0.13
C GLU A 85 -12.78 -8.38 1.51
N LEU A 86 -11.99 -7.75 2.38
CA LEU A 86 -11.91 -8.04 3.79
C LEU A 86 -12.76 -7.01 4.53
N VAL A 87 -13.86 -7.49 5.11
CA VAL A 87 -14.93 -6.65 5.66
C VAL A 87 -14.61 -6.26 7.10
N PRO A 88 -14.77 -4.97 7.49
CA PRO A 88 -14.61 -4.54 8.88
C PRO A 88 -15.48 -5.38 9.84
N GLY A 89 -14.91 -5.75 11.00
CA GLY A 89 -15.55 -6.58 12.02
C GLY A 89 -15.48 -8.09 11.77
N GLU A 90 -15.31 -8.53 10.55
CA GLU A 90 -15.21 -9.95 10.20
C GLU A 90 -13.87 -10.58 10.63
N VAL A 91 -13.93 -11.88 10.95
CA VAL A 91 -12.75 -12.65 11.38
C VAL A 91 -12.29 -13.60 10.29
N TYR A 92 -11.05 -13.46 9.88
CA TYR A 92 -10.41 -14.30 8.85
C TYR A 92 -9.30 -15.15 9.44
N SER A 93 -9.30 -16.46 9.10
CA SER A 93 -8.23 -17.36 9.52
C SER A 93 -7.09 -17.37 8.48
N ALA A 94 -5.84 -17.54 8.94
CA ALA A 94 -4.69 -17.61 8.05
C ALA A 94 -4.75 -18.82 7.09
N PRO A 95 -5.27 -20.01 7.46
CA PRO A 95 -5.50 -21.09 6.51
C PRO A 95 -6.46 -20.71 5.39
N ALA A 96 -7.64 -20.14 5.71
CA ALA A 96 -8.63 -19.75 4.69
C ALA A 96 -8.11 -18.69 3.73
N LEU A 97 -7.37 -17.69 4.24
CA LEU A 97 -6.70 -16.70 3.38
C LEU A 97 -5.57 -17.35 2.56
N GLY A 98 -4.86 -18.34 3.13
CA GLY A 98 -3.84 -19.09 2.40
C GLY A 98 -4.41 -19.82 1.20
N GLU A 99 -5.52 -20.51 1.37
CA GLU A 99 -6.25 -21.18 0.27
C GLU A 99 -6.68 -20.16 -0.80
N ARG A 100 -7.21 -19.02 -0.37
CA ARG A 100 -7.66 -17.95 -1.28
C ARG A 100 -6.52 -17.37 -2.13
N PHE A 101 -5.34 -17.14 -1.54
CA PHE A 101 -4.18 -16.56 -2.22
C PHE A 101 -3.24 -17.62 -2.85
N GLY A 102 -3.55 -18.91 -2.72
CA GLY A 102 -2.74 -20.00 -3.26
C GLY A 102 -1.39 -20.16 -2.56
N VAL A 103 -1.32 -19.84 -1.25
CA VAL A 103 -0.09 -19.90 -0.43
C VAL A 103 -0.34 -20.64 0.89
N SER A 104 0.74 -21.06 1.58
CA SER A 104 0.59 -21.68 2.89
C SER A 104 0.16 -20.67 3.97
N ALA A 105 -0.42 -21.14 5.07
CA ALA A 105 -0.91 -20.32 6.17
C ALA A 105 0.20 -19.53 6.90
N THR A 106 1.45 -19.98 6.86
CA THR A 106 2.57 -19.35 7.59
C THR A 106 2.86 -17.94 7.12
N PRO A 107 3.16 -17.69 5.82
CA PRO A 107 3.41 -16.34 5.34
C PRO A 107 2.18 -15.42 5.45
N VAL A 108 0.96 -15.97 5.36
CA VAL A 108 -0.26 -15.20 5.62
C VAL A 108 -0.34 -14.76 7.08
N ARG A 109 -0.04 -15.65 8.03
CA ARG A 109 -0.03 -15.31 9.46
C ARG A 109 0.97 -14.19 9.78
N GLU A 110 2.16 -14.25 9.19
CA GLU A 110 3.18 -13.21 9.35
C GLU A 110 2.73 -11.87 8.75
N ALA A 111 2.11 -11.88 7.58
CA ALA A 111 1.57 -10.67 6.96
C ALA A 111 0.41 -10.10 7.78
N MET A 112 -0.51 -10.92 8.29
CA MET A 112 -1.60 -10.49 9.16
C MET A 112 -1.10 -9.94 10.51
N GLN A 113 -0.02 -10.50 11.08
CA GLN A 113 0.63 -9.92 12.25
C GLN A 113 1.21 -8.54 11.97
N ARG A 114 1.77 -8.33 10.77
CA ARG A 114 2.22 -7.00 10.35
C ARG A 114 1.07 -6.02 10.26
N LEU A 115 -0.06 -6.43 9.67
CA LEU A 115 -1.28 -5.64 9.60
C LEU A 115 -1.88 -5.34 11.00
N ALA A 116 -1.68 -6.25 11.95
CA ALA A 116 -2.08 -6.00 13.35
C ALA A 116 -1.23 -4.90 14.00
N VAL A 117 0.09 -4.88 13.74
CA VAL A 117 0.97 -3.78 14.19
C VAL A 117 0.56 -2.45 13.53
N GLU A 118 0.10 -2.47 12.27
CA GLU A 118 -0.40 -1.30 11.55
C GLU A 118 -1.83 -0.89 12.00
N GLY A 119 -2.46 -1.66 12.88
CA GLY A 119 -3.83 -1.40 13.36
C GLY A 119 -4.94 -1.65 12.33
N ALA A 120 -4.64 -2.39 11.25
CA ALA A 120 -5.60 -2.77 10.23
C ALA A 120 -6.46 -3.98 10.64
N VAL A 121 -5.90 -4.83 11.49
CA VAL A 121 -6.58 -6.01 12.03
C VAL A 121 -6.22 -6.21 13.50
N GLU A 122 -7.02 -6.98 14.22
CA GLU A 122 -6.79 -7.40 15.61
C GLU A 122 -6.63 -8.91 15.67
N VAL A 123 -5.73 -9.40 16.54
CA VAL A 123 -5.58 -10.84 16.79
C VAL A 123 -6.73 -11.35 17.62
N VAL A 124 -7.47 -12.34 17.11
CA VAL A 124 -8.50 -13.06 17.85
C VAL A 124 -7.96 -14.44 18.22
N PRO A 125 -7.67 -14.71 19.52
CA PRO A 125 -7.05 -15.96 19.96
C PRO A 125 -7.81 -17.19 19.43
N ASN A 126 -7.09 -18.16 18.90
CA ASN A 126 -7.61 -19.42 18.33
C ASN A 126 -8.58 -19.29 17.15
N ARG A 127 -8.89 -18.09 16.68
CA ARG A 127 -9.83 -17.85 15.57
C ARG A 127 -9.19 -17.21 14.34
N GLY A 128 -8.20 -16.35 14.53
CA GLY A 128 -7.53 -15.64 13.43
C GLY A 128 -7.38 -14.14 13.69
N PHE A 129 -7.78 -13.34 12.71
CA PHE A 129 -7.62 -11.89 12.72
C PHE A 129 -8.95 -11.21 12.37
N ARG A 130 -9.37 -10.25 13.18
CA ARG A 130 -10.55 -9.43 12.92
C ARG A 130 -10.11 -8.18 12.19
N VAL A 131 -10.80 -7.81 11.11
CA VAL A 131 -10.58 -6.51 10.46
C VAL A 131 -11.05 -5.40 11.39
N THR A 132 -10.21 -4.40 11.61
CA THR A 132 -10.51 -3.28 12.51
C THR A 132 -11.69 -2.47 11.97
N GLU A 133 -12.62 -2.17 12.84
CA GLU A 133 -13.75 -1.27 12.55
C GLU A 133 -13.31 0.17 12.80
N ARG A 134 -13.42 1.02 11.78
CA ARG A 134 -13.16 2.46 11.89
C ARG A 134 -14.46 3.24 11.90
N THR A 135 -14.54 4.20 12.79
CA THR A 135 -15.64 5.15 12.85
C THR A 135 -15.29 6.42 12.04
N PRO A 136 -16.31 7.16 11.56
CA PRO A 136 -16.07 8.48 10.95
C PRO A 136 -15.31 9.44 11.87
N ARG A 137 -15.53 9.35 13.18
CA ARG A 137 -14.81 10.16 14.17
C ARG A 137 -13.32 9.85 14.19
N GLU A 138 -12.92 8.58 14.21
CA GLU A 138 -11.50 8.19 14.19
C GLU A 138 -10.82 8.63 12.90
N LEU A 139 -11.55 8.61 11.77
CA LEU A 139 -11.03 9.10 10.51
C LEU A 139 -10.82 10.62 10.55
N ALA A 140 -11.75 11.36 11.12
CA ALA A 140 -11.63 12.81 11.32
C ALA A 140 -10.46 13.16 12.25
N GLU A 141 -10.26 12.42 13.34
CA GLU A 141 -9.11 12.59 14.24
C GLU A 141 -7.78 12.31 13.54
N LEU A 142 -7.71 11.31 12.64
CA LEU A 142 -6.54 11.05 11.81
C LEU A 142 -6.27 12.19 10.80
N ALA A 143 -7.31 12.71 10.16
CA ALA A 143 -7.21 13.83 9.23
C ALA A 143 -6.72 15.09 9.94
N GLU A 144 -7.22 15.39 11.15
CA GLU A 144 -6.76 16.50 11.97
C GLU A 144 -5.26 16.39 12.29
N VAL A 145 -4.80 15.23 12.76
CA VAL A 145 -3.38 15.03 13.08
C VAL A 145 -2.51 15.11 11.82
N ARG A 146 -2.96 14.58 10.69
CA ARG A 146 -2.29 14.72 9.41
C ARG A 146 -2.18 16.19 9.00
N ALA A 147 -3.26 16.95 9.11
CA ALA A 147 -3.27 18.37 8.80
C ALA A 147 -2.25 19.15 9.63
N LEU A 148 -2.16 18.87 10.94
CA LEU A 148 -1.20 19.52 11.85
C LEU A 148 0.27 19.26 11.45
N ILE A 149 0.56 18.13 10.80
CA ILE A 149 1.91 17.76 10.36
C ILE A 149 2.15 18.22 8.92
N GLU A 150 1.25 17.88 8.01
CA GLU A 150 1.47 18.00 6.57
C GLU A 150 1.28 19.43 6.07
N VAL A 151 0.26 20.17 6.54
CA VAL A 151 -0.02 21.55 6.09
C VAL A 151 1.19 22.49 6.30
N PRO A 152 1.75 22.65 7.52
CA PRO A 152 2.87 23.56 7.72
C PRO A 152 4.13 23.14 6.95
N VAL A 153 4.32 21.83 6.74
CA VAL A 153 5.45 21.32 5.95
C VAL A 153 5.26 21.67 4.48
N MET A 154 4.10 21.42 3.91
CA MET A 154 3.81 21.72 2.50
C MET A 154 3.91 23.22 2.21
N LEU A 155 3.38 24.08 3.10
CA LEU A 155 3.49 25.53 2.95
C LEU A 155 4.94 26.05 3.04
N ARG A 156 5.77 25.40 3.85
CA ARG A 156 7.22 25.70 3.89
C ARG A 156 7.88 25.26 2.59
N LEU A 157 7.61 24.04 2.12
CA LEU A 157 8.17 23.49 0.89
C LEU A 157 7.77 24.31 -0.34
N ALA A 158 6.51 24.77 -0.42
CA ALA A 158 6.03 25.64 -1.48
C ALA A 158 6.88 26.92 -1.66
N ARG A 159 7.50 27.43 -0.58
CA ARG A 159 8.36 28.61 -0.60
C ARG A 159 9.82 28.32 -0.93
N THR A 160 10.27 27.08 -0.73
CA THR A 160 11.71 26.75 -0.76
C THR A 160 12.10 25.78 -1.87
N VAL A 161 11.18 24.98 -2.36
CA VAL A 161 11.45 23.97 -3.39
C VAL A 161 11.26 24.57 -4.78
N PRO A 162 12.26 24.44 -5.69
CA PRO A 162 12.15 24.95 -7.05
C PRO A 162 11.06 24.27 -7.86
N ALA A 163 10.42 24.99 -8.81
CA ALA A 163 9.36 24.48 -9.70
C ALA A 163 9.75 23.19 -10.44
N ALA A 164 11.01 23.07 -10.88
CA ALA A 164 11.50 21.87 -11.56
C ALA A 164 11.39 20.61 -10.71
N ARG A 165 11.62 20.70 -9.40
CA ARG A 165 11.50 19.59 -8.46
C ARG A 165 10.04 19.16 -8.26
N TRP A 166 9.11 20.14 -8.26
CA TRP A 166 7.68 19.85 -8.23
C TRP A 166 7.24 19.15 -9.52
N ALA A 167 7.73 19.59 -10.67
CA ALA A 167 7.40 18.96 -11.96
C ALA A 167 7.80 17.49 -12.05
N GLU A 168 8.86 17.06 -11.34
CA GLU A 168 9.27 15.66 -11.25
C GLU A 168 8.21 14.75 -10.58
N LEU A 169 7.29 15.32 -9.81
CA LEU A 169 6.22 14.57 -9.13
C LEU A 169 4.98 14.36 -10.00
N ARG A 170 4.90 14.97 -11.18
CA ARG A 170 3.75 14.86 -12.09
C ARG A 170 3.32 13.43 -12.39
N PRO A 171 4.23 12.47 -12.67
CA PRO A 171 3.82 11.08 -12.89
C PRO A 171 3.08 10.44 -11.70
N LEU A 172 3.35 10.89 -10.46
CA LEU A 172 2.65 10.39 -9.27
C LEU A 172 1.22 10.94 -9.19
N ALA A 173 1.01 12.24 -9.47
CA ALA A 173 -0.33 12.82 -9.57
C ALA A 173 -1.14 12.19 -10.71
N GLU A 174 -0.52 11.91 -11.85
CA GLU A 174 -1.16 11.21 -12.98
C GLU A 174 -1.54 9.77 -12.63
N ALA A 175 -0.73 9.08 -11.81
CA ALA A 175 -1.04 7.74 -11.33
C ALA A 175 -2.30 7.72 -10.45
N THR A 176 -2.49 8.72 -9.56
CA THR A 176 -3.73 8.85 -8.76
C THR A 176 -4.94 9.06 -9.66
N SER A 177 -4.84 9.96 -10.64
CA SER A 177 -5.91 10.24 -11.61
C SER A 177 -6.27 9.02 -12.45
N THR A 178 -5.26 8.25 -12.87
CA THR A 178 -5.46 7.03 -13.66
C THR A 178 -6.17 5.94 -12.84
N ALA A 179 -5.76 5.72 -11.60
CA ALA A 179 -6.39 4.75 -10.71
C ALA A 179 -7.82 5.17 -10.34
N ALA A 180 -8.04 6.45 -10.03
CA ALA A 180 -9.35 7.02 -9.76
C ALA A 180 -10.31 6.84 -10.93
N ALA A 181 -9.89 7.17 -12.15
CA ALA A 181 -10.71 7.03 -13.36
C ALA A 181 -11.16 5.58 -13.63
N ARG A 182 -10.35 4.60 -13.22
CA ARG A 182 -10.68 3.16 -13.31
C ARG A 182 -11.54 2.64 -12.16
N GLY A 183 -11.73 3.44 -11.11
CA GLY A 183 -12.39 3.00 -9.87
C GLY A 183 -11.55 1.97 -9.09
N ASP A 184 -10.26 1.86 -9.39
CA ASP A 184 -9.34 0.93 -8.73
C ASP A 184 -8.85 1.52 -7.41
N ARG A 185 -9.61 1.25 -6.35
CA ARG A 185 -9.38 1.81 -5.01
C ARG A 185 -8.04 1.43 -4.41
N ALA A 186 -7.59 0.21 -4.65
CA ALA A 186 -6.34 -0.27 -4.09
C ALA A 186 -5.14 0.41 -4.74
N HIS A 187 -5.12 0.50 -6.07
CA HIS A 187 -4.10 1.25 -6.78
C HIS A 187 -4.19 2.76 -6.50
N TYR A 188 -5.41 3.29 -6.33
CA TYR A 188 -5.59 4.68 -5.92
C TYR A 188 -4.93 4.95 -4.57
N ALA A 189 -5.24 4.16 -3.55
CA ALA A 189 -4.70 4.33 -2.21
C ALA A 189 -3.15 4.24 -2.19
N GLU A 190 -2.56 3.35 -2.97
CA GLU A 190 -1.10 3.26 -3.08
C GLU A 190 -0.50 4.45 -3.84
N ALA A 191 -1.12 4.90 -4.93
CA ALA A 191 -0.66 6.06 -5.70
C ALA A 191 -0.79 7.35 -4.90
N ASP A 192 -1.89 7.54 -4.18
CA ASP A 192 -2.17 8.63 -3.27
C ASP A 192 -1.10 8.72 -2.16
N ARG A 193 -0.85 7.60 -1.48
CA ARG A 193 0.21 7.49 -0.49
C ARG A 193 1.60 7.80 -1.08
N ALA A 194 1.89 7.30 -2.27
CA ALA A 194 3.16 7.55 -2.94
C ALA A 194 3.34 9.04 -3.29
N PHE A 195 2.28 9.72 -3.73
CA PHE A 195 2.30 11.15 -4.00
C PHE A 195 2.59 11.97 -2.74
N HIS A 196 1.82 11.78 -1.65
CA HIS A 196 2.04 12.47 -0.38
C HIS A 196 3.44 12.21 0.19
N ARG A 197 3.88 10.95 0.16
CA ARG A 197 5.22 10.56 0.59
C ARG A 197 6.31 11.27 -0.21
N ALA A 198 6.18 11.36 -1.52
CA ALA A 198 7.15 12.05 -2.37
C ALA A 198 7.21 13.55 -2.08
N VAL A 199 6.06 14.21 -1.91
CA VAL A 199 5.98 15.62 -1.50
C VAL A 199 6.70 15.84 -0.17
N LEU A 200 6.35 15.06 0.86
CA LEU A 200 6.90 15.22 2.20
C LEU A 200 8.39 14.84 2.29
N SER A 201 8.89 13.97 1.42
CA SER A 201 10.31 13.60 1.35
C SER A 201 11.22 14.77 1.03
N LEU A 202 10.70 15.77 0.31
CA LEU A 202 11.42 17.03 0.00
C LEU A 202 11.77 17.84 1.26
N ALA A 203 11.13 17.54 2.40
CA ALA A 203 11.47 18.16 3.68
C ALA A 203 12.80 17.68 4.28
N GLY A 204 13.34 16.54 3.78
CA GLY A 204 14.60 15.97 4.27
C GLY A 204 14.53 15.46 5.72
N ASN A 205 13.34 15.23 6.27
CA ASN A 205 13.13 14.77 7.64
C ASN A 205 12.50 13.36 7.63
N GLU A 206 13.34 12.34 7.78
CA GLU A 206 12.92 10.93 7.74
C GLU A 206 11.94 10.55 8.86
N GLN A 207 12.04 11.18 10.04
CA GLN A 207 11.13 10.91 11.15
C GLN A 207 9.72 11.46 10.86
N LEU A 208 9.65 12.68 10.33
CA LEU A 208 8.40 13.27 9.86
C LEU A 208 7.77 12.39 8.76
N LEU A 209 8.59 11.96 7.79
CA LEU A 209 8.13 11.13 6.69
C LEU A 209 7.56 9.79 7.19
N ALA A 210 8.22 9.14 8.14
CA ALA A 210 7.77 7.88 8.72
C ALA A 210 6.42 8.02 9.47
N VAL A 211 6.28 9.10 10.27
CA VAL A 211 5.03 9.37 11.00
C VAL A 211 3.89 9.71 10.05
N ALA A 212 4.12 10.58 9.08
CA ALA A 212 3.10 10.97 8.11
C ALA A 212 2.64 9.79 7.25
N ASP A 213 3.57 8.93 6.78
CA ASP A 213 3.27 7.73 6.00
C ASP A 213 2.43 6.70 6.81
N ASP A 214 2.69 6.55 8.11
CA ASP A 214 1.88 5.69 8.98
C ASP A 214 0.46 6.25 9.18
N LEU A 215 0.33 7.52 9.49
CA LEU A 215 -0.97 8.18 9.65
C LEU A 215 -1.78 8.13 8.35
N HIS A 216 -1.14 8.38 7.21
CA HIS A 216 -1.76 8.32 5.90
C HIS A 216 -2.31 6.91 5.61
N ARG A 217 -1.50 5.87 5.80
CA ARG A 217 -1.94 4.48 5.64
C ARG A 217 -3.13 4.15 6.52
N ARG A 218 -3.11 4.59 7.78
CA ARG A 218 -4.20 4.36 8.72
C ARG A 218 -5.49 5.08 8.31
N SER A 219 -5.41 6.22 7.65
CA SER A 219 -6.58 6.94 7.13
C SER A 219 -7.23 6.29 5.91
N GLN A 220 -6.53 5.37 5.23
CA GLN A 220 -7.04 4.64 4.08
C GLN A 220 -7.81 3.35 4.43
N TRP A 221 -7.85 2.94 5.71
CA TRP A 221 -8.62 1.76 6.12
C TRP A 221 -10.13 2.01 5.99
N PRO A 222 -10.91 1.01 5.53
CA PRO A 222 -12.33 1.19 5.28
C PRO A 222 -13.10 1.50 6.55
N LEU A 223 -14.13 2.34 6.41
CA LEU A 223 -15.09 2.62 7.47
C LEU A 223 -16.09 1.47 7.63
N ILE A 224 -16.55 1.24 8.86
CA ILE A 224 -17.61 0.27 9.13
C ILE A 224 -18.94 0.65 8.44
N SER A 225 -19.26 1.95 8.40
CA SER A 225 -20.50 2.46 7.79
C SER A 225 -20.45 2.63 6.29
N ALA A 226 -19.24 2.74 5.74
CA ALA A 226 -18.99 2.91 4.30
C ALA A 226 -17.71 2.18 3.91
N PRO A 227 -17.73 0.85 3.82
CA PRO A 227 -16.54 0.05 3.54
C PRO A 227 -15.95 0.31 2.15
N VAL A 228 -16.69 1.02 1.31
CA VAL A 228 -16.31 1.31 -0.08
C VAL A 228 -16.43 2.80 -0.34
N VAL A 229 -15.30 3.45 -0.65
CA VAL A 229 -15.26 4.86 -1.08
C VAL A 229 -15.94 5.00 -2.45
N ARG A 230 -16.77 6.03 -2.60
CA ARG A 230 -17.48 6.29 -3.85
C ARG A 230 -16.50 6.71 -4.96
N HIS A 231 -16.71 6.23 -6.18
CA HIS A 231 -15.87 6.56 -7.33
C HIS A 231 -15.68 8.06 -7.55
N GLY A 232 -16.76 8.85 -7.42
CA GLY A 232 -16.69 10.31 -7.59
C GLY A 232 -15.77 11.01 -6.58
N VAL A 233 -15.65 10.48 -5.36
CA VAL A 233 -14.73 11.00 -4.34
C VAL A 233 -13.29 10.78 -4.77
N LEU A 234 -12.94 9.57 -5.22
CA LEU A 234 -11.59 9.28 -5.71
C LEU A 234 -11.18 10.20 -6.87
N VAL A 235 -12.11 10.48 -7.78
CA VAL A 235 -11.84 11.38 -8.93
C VAL A 235 -11.65 12.83 -8.46
N ALA A 236 -12.42 13.29 -7.49
CA ALA A 236 -12.27 14.63 -6.91
C ALA A 236 -10.92 14.78 -6.20
N ASP A 237 -10.57 13.85 -5.32
CA ASP A 237 -9.30 13.87 -4.59
C ASP A 237 -8.09 13.82 -5.53
N ALA A 238 -8.16 12.99 -6.59
CA ALA A 238 -7.11 12.94 -7.61
C ALA A 238 -6.96 14.26 -8.38
N ALA A 239 -8.06 14.96 -8.64
CA ALA A 239 -8.02 16.27 -9.26
C ALA A 239 -7.38 17.33 -8.36
N GLU A 240 -7.58 17.24 -7.04
CA GLU A 240 -6.92 18.11 -6.05
C GLU A 240 -5.41 17.95 -6.08
N HIS A 241 -4.87 16.72 -6.19
CA HIS A 241 -3.43 16.49 -6.31
C HIS A 241 -2.83 17.16 -7.55
N THR A 242 -3.54 17.11 -8.68
CA THR A 242 -3.12 17.75 -9.92
C THR A 242 -3.13 19.27 -9.78
N ALA A 243 -4.22 19.83 -9.24
CA ALA A 243 -4.36 21.27 -9.03
C ALA A 243 -3.32 21.81 -8.04
N LEU A 244 -3.07 21.08 -6.95
CA LEU A 244 -2.04 21.43 -5.97
C LEU A 244 -0.65 21.43 -6.60
N LEU A 245 -0.33 20.41 -7.40
CA LEU A 245 0.97 20.33 -8.07
C LEU A 245 1.15 21.47 -9.08
N ASP A 246 0.11 21.82 -9.84
CA ASP A 246 0.15 22.96 -10.77
C ASP A 246 0.36 24.28 -10.06
N ALA A 247 -0.32 24.51 -8.93
CA ALA A 247 -0.12 25.70 -8.09
C ALA A 247 1.29 25.76 -7.48
N LEU A 248 1.86 24.63 -7.06
CA LEU A 248 3.24 24.54 -6.55
C LEU A 248 4.27 24.85 -7.64
N ILE A 249 4.08 24.37 -8.86
CA ILE A 249 4.94 24.66 -10.01
C ILE A 249 4.85 26.15 -10.40
N ALA A 250 3.65 26.74 -10.32
CA ALA A 250 3.42 28.14 -10.59
C ALA A 250 3.90 29.08 -9.47
N HIS A 251 4.29 28.55 -8.29
CA HIS A 251 4.54 29.30 -7.07
C HIS A 251 3.39 30.21 -6.63
N ASP A 252 2.13 29.78 -6.91
CA ASP A 252 0.92 30.47 -6.47
C ASP A 252 0.61 30.13 -5.00
N LEU A 253 1.32 30.79 -4.08
CA LEU A 253 1.23 30.48 -2.65
C LEU A 253 -0.18 30.63 -2.05
N PRO A 254 -1.00 31.63 -2.43
CA PRO A 254 -2.38 31.73 -1.97
C PRO A 254 -3.22 30.51 -2.38
N VAL A 255 -3.11 30.06 -3.63
CA VAL A 255 -3.84 28.89 -4.15
C VAL A 255 -3.31 27.61 -3.46
N VAL A 256 -1.99 27.47 -3.30
CA VAL A 256 -1.41 26.34 -2.55
C VAL A 256 -1.97 26.28 -1.13
N GLU A 257 -2.04 27.42 -0.43
CA GLU A 257 -2.56 27.45 0.95
C GLU A 257 -4.03 27.03 1.02
N SER A 258 -4.87 27.50 0.09
CA SER A 258 -6.28 27.10 0.01
C SER A 258 -6.41 25.59 -0.23
N LEU A 259 -5.79 25.09 -1.30
CA LEU A 259 -5.86 23.68 -1.68
C LEU A 259 -5.35 22.74 -0.58
N VAL A 260 -4.21 23.05 0.04
CA VAL A 260 -3.65 22.21 1.10
C VAL A 260 -4.57 22.16 2.31
N ARG A 261 -5.21 23.29 2.70
CA ARG A 261 -6.16 23.31 3.83
C ARG A 261 -7.44 22.57 3.49
N GLU A 262 -7.99 22.78 2.31
CA GLU A 262 -9.23 22.15 1.84
C GLU A 262 -9.09 20.63 1.74
N HIS A 263 -7.96 20.14 1.27
CA HIS A 263 -7.65 18.72 1.14
C HIS A 263 -7.81 17.95 2.47
N PHE A 264 -7.44 18.53 3.60
CA PHE A 264 -7.60 17.90 4.91
C PHE A 264 -8.95 18.18 5.58
N THR A 265 -9.68 19.21 5.17
CA THR A 265 -11.02 19.52 5.71
C THR A 265 -12.14 18.90 4.91
N GLY A 266 -11.96 18.74 3.58
CA GLY A 266 -12.93 18.13 2.67
C GLY A 266 -13.07 16.62 2.82
N SER A 267 -12.06 15.94 3.34
CA SER A 267 -12.09 14.48 3.58
C SER A 267 -13.11 14.05 4.65
N ASN A 268 -13.81 15.00 5.30
CA ASN A 268 -14.78 14.76 6.36
C ASN A 268 -16.24 14.88 5.90
N ALA A 269 -16.52 15.07 4.63
CA ALA A 269 -17.87 15.14 4.04
C ALA A 269 -18.16 13.85 3.23
#